data_e8a57921f3237384cdfcd556b72435f5
#
_entry.id   e8a57921f3237384cdfcd556b72435f5
#
_cell.length_a   1.000
_cell.length_b   1.000
_cell.length_c   1.000
_cell.angle_alpha   90.00
_cell.angle_beta   90.00
_cell.angle_gamma   90.00
#
_symmetry.space_group_name_H-M   'P 1'
#
loop_
_entity.id
_entity.type
_entity.pdbx_description
1 polymer ?
#
loop_
_entity_poly.entity_id
_entity_poly.type
_entity_poly.pdbx_seq_one_letter_code
_entity_poly.pdbx_strand_id
1 'polypeptide(L)'
;ALVEQYGFLGGMATTSYVAPLSVFTYKGRKVIGGIPWEFIERLEELGGGLIEKPLGNVAFDPELYKLLCQRMVLEAGVKLYLHSYLSGCVCGDGRISQVIIENKSGSQALEADVFIDCTGDADLAYMAGVPMQDKSGRPLQPMSSYFILNGVDTDSPMVREAMHHNKQGENCYCLPMRKKMLELQEELDIPDFGGPWYCTTLHDGCVAVNVTRVSADACDAEQLSAAECSLREDCFRMAGIFRKLFPEFRNCYVASVAVNGGVRETRNIKGMHVISAQEYLNAFHYEDSISRGAHPIDIHASKGASQSVTFLEE
;
A
#
# COMPACT_ATOMS: atom_id res chain seq x y z
N ALA A 1 8.79 -15.35 -16.68
CA ALA A 1 7.51 -15.66 -16.03
C ALA A 1 7.30 -14.77 -14.82
N LEU A 2 6.05 -14.57 -14.43
CA LEU A 2 5.64 -13.89 -13.20
C LEU A 2 4.73 -14.84 -12.43
N VAL A 3 5.04 -15.03 -11.14
CA VAL A 3 4.26 -15.85 -10.21
C VAL A 3 3.54 -14.93 -9.24
N GLU A 4 2.23 -15.10 -9.08
CA GLU A 4 1.38 -14.29 -8.22
C GLU A 4 0.41 -15.17 -7.42
N GLN A 5 0.33 -14.95 -6.13
CA GLN A 5 -0.55 -15.73 -5.25
C GLN A 5 -2.05 -15.40 -5.43
N TYR A 6 -2.36 -14.19 -5.89
CA TYR A 6 -3.73 -13.77 -6.17
C TYR A 6 -4.14 -14.08 -7.62
N GLY A 7 -5.43 -13.91 -7.92
CA GLY A 7 -5.98 -14.01 -9.28
C GLY A 7 -5.78 -12.74 -10.12
N PHE A 8 -5.01 -11.77 -9.63
CA PHE A 8 -4.79 -10.48 -10.27
C PHE A 8 -3.44 -9.89 -9.82
N LEU A 9 -2.95 -8.91 -10.56
CA LEU A 9 -1.70 -8.20 -10.32
C LEU A 9 -1.94 -6.84 -9.66
N GLY A 10 -0.87 -6.20 -9.16
CA GLY A 10 -0.87 -4.81 -8.69
C GLY A 10 -0.43 -4.62 -7.23
N GLY A 11 -0.12 -5.71 -6.52
CA GLY A 11 0.38 -5.67 -5.14
C GLY A 11 -0.53 -4.88 -4.21
N MET A 12 0.01 -4.07 -3.31
CA MET A 12 -0.74 -3.33 -2.29
C MET A 12 -1.79 -2.37 -2.87
N ALA A 13 -1.61 -1.84 -4.09
CA ALA A 13 -2.60 -0.98 -4.73
C ALA A 13 -3.92 -1.72 -5.02
N THR A 14 -3.86 -3.02 -5.30
CA THR A 14 -5.02 -3.83 -5.71
C THR A 14 -5.49 -4.82 -4.67
N THR A 15 -4.59 -5.36 -3.84
CA THR A 15 -4.95 -6.27 -2.75
C THR A 15 -5.45 -5.52 -1.52
N SER A 16 -4.81 -4.39 -1.19
CA SER A 16 -5.06 -3.64 0.04
C SER A 16 -5.63 -2.24 -0.22
N TYR A 17 -5.89 -1.88 -1.48
CA TYR A 17 -6.40 -0.57 -1.93
C TYR A 17 -5.56 0.62 -1.44
N VAL A 18 -4.25 0.41 -1.26
CA VAL A 18 -3.36 1.49 -0.80
C VAL A 18 -3.29 2.59 -1.86
N ALA A 19 -3.87 3.72 -1.53
CA ALA A 19 -4.00 4.88 -2.40
C ALA A 19 -3.72 6.19 -1.62
N PRO A 20 -3.38 7.29 -2.33
CA PRO A 20 -3.09 7.38 -3.76
C PRO A 20 -1.73 6.78 -4.12
N LEU A 21 -1.46 6.56 -5.41
CA LEU A 21 -0.07 6.34 -5.86
C LEU A 21 0.68 7.66 -5.69
N SER A 22 1.74 7.69 -4.91
CA SER A 22 2.45 8.92 -4.54
C SER A 22 3.95 8.68 -4.32
N VAL A 23 4.82 9.64 -4.55
CA VAL A 23 4.63 10.90 -5.29
C VAL A 23 5.47 10.82 -6.55
N PHE A 24 4.96 11.30 -7.68
CA PHE A 24 5.68 11.26 -8.97
C PHE A 24 6.48 12.53 -9.23
N THR A 25 6.17 13.59 -8.49
CA THR A 25 6.84 14.89 -8.65
C THR A 25 7.41 15.35 -7.31
N TYR A 26 8.47 16.14 -7.38
CA TYR A 26 9.04 16.83 -6.24
C TYR A 26 9.21 18.31 -6.59
N LYS A 27 8.68 19.22 -5.76
CA LYS A 27 8.70 20.68 -6.02
C LYS A 27 8.25 21.04 -7.45
N GLY A 28 7.18 20.38 -7.93
CA GLY A 28 6.62 20.59 -9.27
C GLY A 28 7.44 20.01 -10.44
N ARG A 29 8.52 19.29 -10.16
CA ARG A 29 9.32 18.60 -11.19
C ARG A 29 9.04 17.11 -11.16
N LYS A 30 8.84 16.51 -12.32
CA LYS A 30 8.73 15.05 -12.47
C LYS A 30 10.05 14.40 -12.09
N VAL A 31 10.05 13.55 -11.06
CA VAL A 31 11.23 12.78 -10.60
C VAL A 31 11.10 11.29 -10.88
N ILE A 32 9.87 10.77 -10.93
CA ILE A 32 9.59 9.38 -11.28
C ILE A 32 9.19 9.33 -12.75
N GLY A 33 9.89 8.53 -13.54
CA GLY A 33 9.69 8.33 -14.98
C GLY A 33 9.67 6.85 -15.36
N GLY A 34 9.91 6.57 -16.66
CA GLY A 34 9.96 5.19 -17.18
C GLY A 34 8.63 4.45 -17.01
N ILE A 35 8.70 3.14 -16.74
CA ILE A 35 7.52 2.25 -16.63
C ILE A 35 6.47 2.76 -15.63
N PRO A 36 6.81 3.25 -14.41
CA PRO A 36 5.80 3.78 -13.49
C PRO A 36 5.03 4.98 -14.06
N TRP A 37 5.71 5.86 -14.81
CA TRP A 37 5.04 7.01 -15.44
C TRP A 37 4.16 6.58 -16.61
N GLU A 38 4.66 5.71 -17.48
CA GLU A 38 3.86 5.10 -18.56
C GLU A 38 2.60 4.43 -18.00
N PHE A 39 2.76 3.71 -16.90
CA PHE A 39 1.63 3.03 -16.25
C PHE A 39 0.52 4.02 -15.87
N ILE A 40 0.85 5.13 -15.20
CA ILE A 40 -0.18 6.09 -14.76
C ILE A 40 -0.80 6.86 -15.94
N GLU A 41 -0.05 7.16 -17.00
CA GLU A 41 -0.60 7.76 -18.22
C GLU A 41 -1.59 6.81 -18.90
N ARG A 42 -1.22 5.55 -19.07
CA ARG A 42 -2.12 4.52 -19.62
C ARG A 42 -3.34 4.26 -18.73
N LEU A 43 -3.18 4.37 -17.41
CA LEU A 43 -4.30 4.23 -16.46
C LEU A 43 -5.27 5.41 -16.58
N GLU A 44 -4.77 6.63 -16.75
CA GLU A 44 -5.58 7.83 -17.02
C GLU A 44 -6.32 7.72 -18.35
N GLU A 45 -5.65 7.27 -19.41
CA GLU A 45 -6.27 7.01 -20.74
C GLU A 45 -7.39 5.98 -20.69
N LEU A 46 -7.29 4.97 -19.80
CA LEU A 46 -8.36 4.00 -19.56
C LEU A 46 -9.51 4.56 -18.72
N GLY A 47 -9.42 5.79 -18.22
CA GLY A 47 -10.36 6.35 -17.27
C GLY A 47 -10.24 5.77 -15.85
N GLY A 48 -9.16 5.06 -15.58
CA GLY A 48 -8.88 4.40 -14.29
C GLY A 48 -7.90 5.16 -13.40
N GLY A 49 -7.46 6.34 -13.80
CA GLY A 49 -6.53 7.18 -13.06
C GLY A 49 -6.82 8.66 -13.18
N LEU A 50 -6.47 9.42 -12.15
CA LEU A 50 -6.47 10.88 -12.17
C LEU A 50 -5.14 11.38 -11.62
N ILE A 51 -4.33 11.98 -12.51
CA ILE A 51 -3.04 12.58 -12.15
C ILE A 51 -3.29 13.98 -11.58
N GLU A 52 -3.13 14.14 -10.28
CA GLU A 52 -3.29 15.42 -9.59
C GLU A 52 -2.07 16.31 -9.81
N LYS A 53 -2.30 17.53 -10.28
CA LYS A 53 -1.24 18.53 -10.50
C LYS A 53 -1.28 19.60 -9.41
N PRO A 54 -0.11 20.07 -8.92
CA PRO A 54 1.26 19.82 -9.42
C PRO A 54 2.00 18.64 -8.79
N LEU A 55 1.44 17.96 -7.79
CA LEU A 55 2.17 16.98 -6.96
C LEU A 55 2.36 15.62 -7.63
N GLY A 56 1.52 15.28 -8.62
CA GLY A 56 1.63 14.00 -9.30
C GLY A 56 1.22 12.82 -8.42
N ASN A 57 0.36 13.03 -7.43
CA ASN A 57 -0.38 11.94 -6.82
C ASN A 57 -1.41 11.42 -7.82
N VAL A 58 -1.68 10.12 -7.77
CA VAL A 58 -2.63 9.50 -8.68
C VAL A 58 -3.70 8.79 -7.89
N ALA A 59 -4.92 9.33 -7.95
CA ALA A 59 -6.11 8.60 -7.56
C ALA A 59 -6.41 7.55 -8.63
N PHE A 60 -6.87 6.38 -8.24
CA PHE A 60 -7.09 5.30 -9.19
C PHE A 60 -8.28 4.41 -8.84
N ASP A 61 -8.82 3.78 -9.87
CA ASP A 61 -9.76 2.67 -9.77
C ASP A 61 -8.97 1.37 -9.65
N PRO A 62 -9.12 0.58 -8.57
CA PRO A 62 -8.34 -0.63 -8.37
C PRO A 62 -8.65 -1.72 -9.39
N GLU A 63 -9.85 -1.76 -9.97
CA GLU A 63 -10.21 -2.77 -10.96
C GLU A 63 -9.57 -2.46 -12.32
N LEU A 64 -9.57 -1.19 -12.75
CA LEU A 64 -8.86 -0.77 -13.96
C LEU A 64 -7.33 -0.87 -13.79
N TYR A 65 -6.84 -0.69 -12.57
CA TYR A 65 -5.44 -0.93 -12.24
C TYR A 65 -5.06 -2.41 -12.46
N LYS A 66 -5.86 -3.35 -11.94
CA LYS A 66 -5.66 -4.79 -12.16
C LYS A 66 -5.63 -5.13 -13.65
N LEU A 67 -6.59 -4.59 -14.39
CA LEU A 67 -6.69 -4.80 -15.84
C LEU A 67 -5.46 -4.29 -16.58
N LEU A 68 -4.98 -3.09 -16.24
CA LEU A 68 -3.80 -2.51 -16.88
C LEU A 68 -2.53 -3.30 -16.56
N CYS A 69 -2.32 -3.69 -15.29
CA CYS A 69 -1.20 -4.55 -14.91
C CYS A 69 -1.17 -5.82 -15.76
N GLN A 70 -2.32 -6.50 -15.88
CA GLN A 70 -2.43 -7.71 -16.70
C GLN A 70 -2.08 -7.43 -18.17
N ARG A 71 -2.62 -6.35 -18.76
CA ARG A 71 -2.36 -6.00 -20.15
C ARG A 71 -0.88 -5.75 -20.40
N MET A 72 -0.23 -4.92 -19.60
CA MET A 72 1.18 -4.57 -19.79
C MET A 72 2.10 -5.78 -19.65
N VAL A 73 1.82 -6.67 -18.71
CA VAL A 73 2.60 -7.91 -18.52
C VAL A 73 2.44 -8.86 -19.70
N LEU A 74 1.21 -9.02 -20.22
CA LEU A 74 0.94 -9.87 -21.38
C LEU A 74 1.49 -9.27 -22.67
N GLU A 75 1.39 -7.95 -22.87
CA GLU A 75 2.00 -7.23 -24.00
C GLU A 75 3.53 -7.42 -24.05
N ALA A 76 4.16 -7.50 -22.87
CA ALA A 76 5.59 -7.82 -22.74
C ALA A 76 5.93 -9.30 -22.97
N GLY A 77 4.95 -10.16 -23.27
CA GLY A 77 5.15 -11.59 -23.52
C GLY A 77 5.47 -12.38 -22.25
N VAL A 78 5.19 -11.86 -21.07
CA VAL A 78 5.47 -12.54 -19.79
C VAL A 78 4.43 -13.62 -19.54
N LYS A 79 4.88 -14.83 -19.24
CA LYS A 79 4.02 -15.95 -18.82
C LYS A 79 3.54 -15.72 -17.38
N LEU A 80 2.23 -15.71 -17.14
CA LEU A 80 1.62 -15.55 -15.83
C LEU A 80 1.29 -16.91 -15.19
N TYR A 81 1.60 -17.02 -13.89
CA TYR A 81 1.15 -18.06 -12.99
C TYR A 81 0.37 -17.41 -11.86
N LEU A 82 -0.93 -17.22 -12.05
CA LEU A 82 -1.84 -16.70 -11.02
C LEU A 82 -2.27 -17.82 -10.07
N HIS A 83 -2.77 -17.46 -8.88
CA HIS A 83 -3.15 -18.41 -7.83
C HIS A 83 -2.03 -19.41 -7.53
N SER A 84 -0.78 -18.94 -7.59
CA SER A 84 0.42 -19.75 -7.41
C SER A 84 1.26 -19.18 -6.28
N TYR A 85 1.42 -19.96 -5.24
CA TYR A 85 2.11 -19.54 -4.03
C TYR A 85 3.57 -19.96 -4.07
N LEU A 86 4.51 -19.07 -3.73
CA LEU A 86 5.92 -19.42 -3.54
C LEU A 86 6.05 -20.23 -2.25
N SER A 87 6.48 -21.48 -2.34
CA SER A 87 6.60 -22.40 -1.19
C SER A 87 8.05 -22.78 -0.86
N GLY A 88 9.00 -22.48 -1.74
CA GLY A 88 10.40 -22.80 -1.50
C GLY A 88 11.32 -22.41 -2.64
N CYS A 89 12.62 -22.67 -2.44
CA CYS A 89 13.62 -22.57 -3.49
C CYS A 89 14.72 -23.62 -3.32
N VAL A 90 15.42 -23.91 -4.40
CA VAL A 90 16.62 -24.75 -4.42
C VAL A 90 17.81 -23.84 -4.62
N CYS A 91 18.73 -23.90 -3.65
CA CYS A 91 19.94 -23.08 -3.63
C CYS A 91 21.18 -23.95 -3.60
N GLY A 92 22.23 -23.55 -4.32
CA GLY A 92 23.56 -24.14 -4.30
C GLY A 92 24.61 -23.13 -4.74
N ASP A 93 25.80 -23.18 -4.16
CA ASP A 93 26.94 -22.32 -4.50
C ASP A 93 26.60 -20.80 -4.48
N GLY A 94 25.75 -20.39 -3.53
CA GLY A 94 25.33 -18.99 -3.39
C GLY A 94 24.36 -18.50 -4.47
N ARG A 95 23.70 -19.40 -5.21
CA ARG A 95 22.74 -19.09 -6.28
C ARG A 95 21.45 -19.86 -6.08
N ILE A 96 20.33 -19.23 -6.46
CA ILE A 96 19.05 -19.89 -6.60
C ILE A 96 19.04 -20.55 -7.99
N SER A 97 18.73 -21.84 -8.07
CA SER A 97 18.57 -22.58 -9.32
C SER A 97 17.10 -22.80 -9.69
N GLN A 98 16.24 -22.92 -8.69
CA GLN A 98 14.81 -23.18 -8.88
C GLN A 98 14.01 -22.47 -7.78
N VAL A 99 12.78 -22.07 -8.12
CA VAL A 99 11.73 -21.73 -7.14
C VAL A 99 10.65 -22.80 -7.18
N ILE A 100 10.09 -23.12 -6.02
CA ILE A 100 9.00 -24.06 -5.88
C ILE A 100 7.71 -23.29 -5.68
N ILE A 101 6.72 -23.55 -6.51
CA ILE A 101 5.40 -22.95 -6.43
C ILE A 101 4.34 -24.02 -6.19
N GLU A 102 3.31 -23.65 -5.42
CA GLU A 102 2.15 -24.47 -5.15
C GLU A 102 0.91 -23.84 -5.77
N ASN A 103 0.13 -24.63 -6.48
CA ASN A 103 -1.14 -24.22 -7.07
C ASN A 103 -2.08 -25.42 -7.27
N LYS A 104 -3.22 -25.22 -7.92
CA LYS A 104 -4.20 -26.29 -8.17
C LYS A 104 -3.66 -27.44 -9.04
N SER A 105 -2.55 -27.23 -9.78
CA SER A 105 -1.89 -28.26 -10.57
C SER A 105 -0.85 -29.05 -9.76
N GLY A 106 -0.72 -28.76 -8.49
CA GLY A 106 0.27 -29.36 -7.58
C GLY A 106 1.55 -28.53 -7.46
N SER A 107 2.57 -29.16 -6.86
CA SER A 107 3.90 -28.58 -6.66
C SER A 107 4.67 -28.56 -7.97
N GLN A 108 5.28 -27.44 -8.32
CA GLN A 108 6.03 -27.24 -9.55
C GLN A 108 7.34 -26.51 -9.27
N ALA A 109 8.43 -26.95 -9.91
CA ALA A 109 9.70 -26.26 -9.90
C ALA A 109 9.85 -25.41 -11.17
N LEU A 110 10.23 -24.15 -11.00
CA LEU A 110 10.53 -23.24 -12.10
C LEU A 110 12.02 -22.91 -12.08
N GLU A 111 12.68 -23.10 -13.21
CA GLU A 111 14.09 -22.78 -13.42
C GLU A 111 14.22 -21.44 -14.14
N ALA A 112 15.23 -20.65 -13.79
CA ALA A 112 15.59 -19.42 -14.47
C ALA A 112 17.06 -19.07 -14.21
N ASP A 113 17.62 -18.23 -15.08
CA ASP A 113 18.96 -17.66 -14.88
C ASP A 113 18.97 -16.54 -13.85
N VAL A 114 17.84 -15.82 -13.71
CA VAL A 114 17.66 -14.69 -12.79
C VAL A 114 16.33 -14.80 -12.07
N PHE A 115 16.35 -14.58 -10.78
CA PHE A 115 15.16 -14.50 -9.92
C PHE A 115 15.05 -13.11 -9.31
N ILE A 116 13.86 -12.53 -9.37
CA ILE A 116 13.55 -11.22 -8.80
C ILE A 116 12.50 -11.44 -7.71
N ASP A 117 12.87 -11.14 -6.46
CA ASP A 117 11.95 -11.18 -5.33
C ASP A 117 11.08 -9.93 -5.31
N CYS A 118 9.80 -10.09 -5.63
CA CYS A 118 8.77 -9.06 -5.59
C CYS A 118 7.67 -9.41 -4.58
N THR A 119 7.93 -10.28 -3.60
CA THR A 119 6.94 -10.75 -2.61
C THR A 119 6.47 -9.65 -1.67
N GLY A 120 7.23 -8.57 -1.53
CA GLY A 120 6.96 -7.48 -0.59
C GLY A 120 7.56 -7.72 0.81
N ASP A 121 7.71 -8.98 1.18
CA ASP A 121 8.14 -9.44 2.52
C ASP A 121 9.49 -10.17 2.50
N ALA A 122 10.21 -10.09 1.36
CA ALA A 122 11.48 -10.78 1.12
C ALA A 122 11.39 -12.31 1.32
N ASP A 123 10.28 -12.93 0.89
CA ASP A 123 10.04 -14.35 1.12
C ASP A 123 11.06 -15.22 0.40
N LEU A 124 11.33 -14.95 -0.89
CA LEU A 124 12.32 -15.71 -1.64
C LEU A 124 13.72 -15.53 -1.06
N ALA A 125 14.08 -14.29 -0.72
CA ALA A 125 15.38 -14.00 -0.12
C ALA A 125 15.54 -14.71 1.23
N TYR A 126 14.50 -14.72 2.06
CA TYR A 126 14.49 -15.44 3.33
C TYR A 126 14.64 -16.95 3.15
N MET A 127 13.87 -17.54 2.24
CA MET A 127 13.95 -18.99 1.92
C MET A 127 15.31 -19.37 1.35
N ALA A 128 15.97 -18.45 0.62
CA ALA A 128 17.32 -18.64 0.10
C ALA A 128 18.44 -18.45 1.14
N GLY A 129 18.09 -18.14 2.39
CA GLY A 129 19.06 -17.96 3.47
C GLY A 129 19.77 -16.60 3.46
N VAL A 130 19.24 -15.59 2.76
CA VAL A 130 19.79 -14.22 2.80
C VAL A 130 19.64 -13.65 4.22
N PRO A 131 20.70 -13.07 4.82
CA PRO A 131 20.60 -12.48 6.15
C PRO A 131 19.55 -11.37 6.22
N MET A 132 18.74 -11.37 7.28
CA MET A 132 17.75 -10.34 7.54
C MET A 132 18.25 -9.34 8.59
N GLN A 133 17.75 -8.10 8.53
CA GLN A 133 18.03 -7.10 9.56
C GLN A 133 17.35 -7.51 10.87
N ASP A 134 18.08 -7.34 11.98
CA ASP A 134 17.52 -7.53 13.31
C ASP A 134 16.55 -6.38 13.64
N LYS A 135 15.30 -6.74 13.90
CA LYS A 135 14.23 -5.82 14.33
C LYS A 135 13.78 -6.10 15.76
N SER A 136 14.50 -6.96 16.47
CA SER A 136 14.21 -7.23 17.90
C SER A 136 14.31 -5.94 18.70
N GLY A 137 13.34 -5.74 19.58
CA GLY A 137 13.34 -4.56 20.47
C GLY A 137 12.63 -3.31 19.94
N ARG A 138 12.09 -3.31 18.72
CA ARG A 138 11.20 -2.25 18.25
C ARG A 138 9.87 -2.81 17.69
N PRO A 139 8.75 -2.11 17.89
CA PRO A 139 7.50 -2.53 17.29
C PRO A 139 7.55 -2.35 15.77
N LEU A 140 6.92 -3.25 15.03
CA LEU A 140 6.65 -3.08 13.61
C LEU A 140 5.60 -2.00 13.39
N GLN A 141 5.62 -1.37 12.21
CA GLN A 141 4.57 -0.44 11.83
C GLN A 141 3.24 -1.19 11.70
N PRO A 142 2.10 -0.55 12.10
CA PRO A 142 0.82 -1.22 12.11
C PRO A 142 0.30 -1.49 10.71
N MET A 143 -0.45 -2.57 10.57
CA MET A 143 -1.25 -2.87 9.40
C MET A 143 -2.51 -1.99 9.35
N SER A 144 -3.04 -1.77 8.15
CA SER A 144 -4.32 -1.09 7.94
C SER A 144 -5.10 -1.78 6.81
N SER A 145 -6.39 -1.88 6.95
CA SER A 145 -7.27 -2.25 5.84
C SER A 145 -7.94 -1.00 5.29
N TYR A 146 -7.83 -0.78 3.98
CA TYR A 146 -8.66 0.18 3.30
C TYR A 146 -10.03 -0.42 3.01
N PHE A 147 -11.02 0.43 2.96
CA PHE A 147 -12.37 0.07 2.52
C PHE A 147 -12.99 1.19 1.71
N ILE A 148 -13.88 0.83 0.83
CA ILE A 148 -14.60 1.76 -0.03
C ILE A 148 -15.98 1.99 0.54
N LEU A 149 -16.31 3.27 0.73
CA LEU A 149 -17.64 3.73 1.10
C LEU A 149 -18.32 4.35 -0.11
N ASN A 150 -19.56 3.92 -0.39
CA ASN A 150 -20.46 4.58 -1.31
C ASN A 150 -21.57 5.30 -0.53
N GLY A 151 -22.22 6.27 -1.18
CA GLY A 151 -23.31 7.07 -0.58
C GLY A 151 -22.79 8.18 0.34
N VAL A 152 -21.55 8.62 0.13
CA VAL A 152 -20.92 9.75 0.82
C VAL A 152 -21.24 11.04 0.06
N ASP A 153 -21.50 12.13 0.77
CA ASP A 153 -21.59 13.46 0.16
C ASP A 153 -20.18 14.00 -0.15
N THR A 154 -19.69 13.63 -1.34
CA THR A 154 -18.36 14.05 -1.82
C THR A 154 -18.32 15.50 -2.27
N ASP A 155 -19.47 16.18 -2.38
CA ASP A 155 -19.57 17.60 -2.71
C ASP A 155 -19.42 18.49 -1.47
N SER A 156 -19.59 17.94 -0.27
CA SER A 156 -19.40 18.72 0.95
C SER A 156 -17.99 19.26 1.05
N PRO A 157 -17.80 20.50 1.54
CA PRO A 157 -16.47 21.10 1.70
C PRO A 157 -15.54 20.24 2.55
N MET A 158 -16.05 19.64 3.62
CA MET A 158 -15.27 18.82 4.54
C MET A 158 -14.66 17.58 3.85
N VAL A 159 -15.44 16.88 3.02
CA VAL A 159 -14.95 15.67 2.31
C VAL A 159 -14.07 16.10 1.15
N ARG A 160 -14.50 17.09 0.37
CA ARG A 160 -13.77 17.58 -0.81
C ARG A 160 -12.38 18.10 -0.46
N GLU A 161 -12.26 18.91 0.60
CA GLU A 161 -10.97 19.41 1.05
C GLU A 161 -10.03 18.28 1.49
N ALA A 162 -10.53 17.29 2.19
CA ALA A 162 -9.75 16.15 2.61
C ALA A 162 -9.31 15.24 1.44
N MET A 163 -10.12 15.17 0.37
CA MET A 163 -9.80 14.40 -0.84
C MET A 163 -8.76 15.08 -1.73
N HIS A 164 -8.74 16.41 -1.78
CA HIS A 164 -7.91 17.20 -2.68
C HIS A 164 -6.75 17.93 -1.98
N HIS A 165 -6.50 17.61 -0.72
CA HIS A 165 -5.40 18.23 0.03
C HIS A 165 -4.07 17.63 -0.37
N ASN A 166 -3.47 18.21 -1.39
CA ASN A 166 -2.19 17.83 -1.95
C ASN A 166 -1.13 18.93 -1.80
N LYS A 167 -1.11 19.59 -0.66
CA LYS A 167 0.00 20.50 -0.35
C LYS A 167 1.16 19.70 0.22
N GLN A 168 2.29 19.76 -0.44
CA GLN A 168 3.52 19.15 0.03
C GLN A 168 3.82 19.68 1.44
N GLY A 169 3.97 18.77 2.41
CA GLY A 169 4.24 19.11 3.80
C GLY A 169 3.02 19.26 4.71
N GLU A 170 1.81 19.20 4.18
CA GLU A 170 0.59 19.20 5.00
C GLU A 170 0.03 17.78 5.15
N ASN A 171 -0.49 17.47 6.33
CA ASN A 171 -1.19 16.22 6.58
C ASN A 171 -2.49 16.17 5.77
N CYS A 172 -2.60 15.18 4.87
CA CYS A 172 -3.74 14.97 3.98
C CYS A 172 -4.92 14.26 4.67
N TYR A 173 -5.15 14.47 5.95
CA TYR A 173 -6.26 13.84 6.66
C TYR A 173 -7.34 14.88 7.06
N CYS A 174 -8.56 14.40 7.18
CA CYS A 174 -9.68 15.25 7.56
C CYS A 174 -9.58 15.67 9.04
N LEU A 175 -8.97 16.85 9.26
CA LEU A 175 -8.75 17.41 10.61
C LEU A 175 -10.04 17.52 11.44
N PRO A 176 -11.17 18.04 10.91
CA PRO A 176 -12.42 18.13 11.67
C PRO A 176 -12.93 16.77 12.14
N MET A 177 -12.91 15.76 11.27
CA MET A 177 -13.32 14.42 11.64
C MET A 177 -12.38 13.79 12.67
N ARG A 178 -11.07 13.93 12.43
CA ARG A 178 -10.06 13.43 13.36
C ARG A 178 -10.25 14.00 14.76
N LYS A 179 -10.41 15.30 14.87
CA LYS A 179 -10.63 15.99 16.16
C LYS A 179 -11.85 15.40 16.86
N LYS A 180 -12.97 15.32 16.17
CA LYS A 180 -14.22 14.79 16.71
C LYS A 180 -14.11 13.33 17.15
N MET A 181 -13.40 12.52 16.38
CA MET A 181 -13.18 11.11 16.71
C MET A 181 -12.31 10.94 17.95
N LEU A 182 -11.25 11.74 18.08
CA LEU A 182 -10.38 11.74 19.27
C LEU A 182 -11.12 12.19 20.52
N GLU A 183 -11.95 13.22 20.43
CA GLU A 183 -12.78 13.72 21.54
C GLU A 183 -13.76 12.66 22.07
N LEU A 184 -14.24 11.78 21.20
CA LEU A 184 -15.25 10.77 21.52
C LEU A 184 -14.70 9.34 21.54
N GLN A 185 -13.39 9.18 21.51
CA GLN A 185 -12.77 7.86 21.34
C GLN A 185 -13.16 6.91 22.47
N GLU A 186 -13.10 7.34 23.71
CA GLU A 186 -13.47 6.51 24.86
C GLU A 186 -15.00 6.31 24.95
N GLU A 187 -15.78 7.39 24.75
CA GLU A 187 -17.26 7.32 24.85
C GLU A 187 -17.87 6.36 23.83
N LEU A 188 -17.36 6.35 22.61
CA LEU A 188 -17.86 5.51 21.52
C LEU A 188 -17.04 4.25 21.29
N ASP A 189 -16.06 3.98 22.15
CA ASP A 189 -15.15 2.86 22.04
C ASP A 189 -14.57 2.75 20.62
N ILE A 190 -14.04 3.87 20.10
CA ILE A 190 -13.41 3.91 18.78
C ILE A 190 -12.07 3.21 18.85
N PRO A 191 -11.81 2.18 18.02
CA PRO A 191 -10.53 1.48 18.04
C PRO A 191 -9.37 2.40 17.66
N ASP A 192 -8.14 1.97 17.89
CA ASP A 192 -6.95 2.71 17.43
C ASP A 192 -7.06 2.99 15.93
N PHE A 193 -6.77 4.22 15.54
CA PHE A 193 -6.95 4.65 14.16
C PHE A 193 -5.84 5.60 13.67
N GLY A 194 -5.64 5.64 12.38
CA GLY A 194 -4.89 6.70 11.69
C GLY A 194 -5.83 7.66 10.97
N GLY A 195 -5.36 8.78 10.47
CA GLY A 195 -6.15 9.69 9.66
C GLY A 195 -7.40 10.28 10.34
N PRO A 196 -8.59 10.16 9.73
CA PRO A 196 -8.89 9.45 8.48
C PRO A 196 -8.31 10.15 7.25
N TRP A 197 -7.72 9.36 6.36
CA TRP A 197 -7.33 9.81 5.02
C TRP A 197 -8.33 9.29 4.01
N TYR A 198 -8.74 10.16 3.10
CA TYR A 198 -9.58 9.80 1.98
C TYR A 198 -8.75 9.87 0.70
N CYS A 199 -8.72 8.76 0.01
CA CYS A 199 -8.25 8.77 -1.36
C CYS A 199 -9.45 8.98 -2.27
N THR A 200 -9.30 9.84 -3.25
CA THR A 200 -10.28 9.99 -4.31
C THR A 200 -10.48 8.64 -4.98
N THR A 201 -11.70 8.18 -5.00
CA THR A 201 -12.11 7.30 -6.07
C THR A 201 -12.52 8.18 -7.25
N LEU A 202 -12.56 7.63 -8.45
CA LEU A 202 -12.95 8.36 -9.66
C LEU A 202 -14.48 8.50 -9.79
N HIS A 203 -15.23 8.12 -8.76
CA HIS A 203 -16.69 8.05 -8.78
C HIS A 203 -17.29 8.95 -7.71
N ASP A 204 -18.26 9.78 -8.13
CA ASP A 204 -19.02 10.61 -7.21
C ASP A 204 -19.70 9.78 -6.13
N GLY A 205 -19.73 10.29 -4.92
CA GLY A 205 -20.32 9.61 -3.77
C GLY A 205 -19.50 8.43 -3.25
N CYS A 206 -18.29 8.22 -3.77
CA CYS A 206 -17.42 7.09 -3.43
C CYS A 206 -16.08 7.57 -2.85
N VAL A 207 -15.66 7.05 -1.71
CA VAL A 207 -14.37 7.33 -1.09
C VAL A 207 -13.67 6.06 -0.64
N ALA A 208 -12.37 5.98 -0.89
CA ALA A 208 -11.50 4.98 -0.28
C ALA A 208 -10.94 5.51 1.02
N VAL A 209 -11.12 4.79 2.11
CA VAL A 209 -10.81 5.25 3.46
C VAL A 209 -9.64 4.47 4.05
N ASN A 210 -8.62 5.19 4.52
CA ASN A 210 -7.55 4.67 5.35
C ASN A 210 -7.73 5.20 6.77
N VAL A 211 -8.15 4.33 7.68
CA VAL A 211 -8.41 4.74 9.08
C VAL A 211 -8.07 3.63 10.07
N THR A 212 -8.16 2.37 9.67
CA THR A 212 -7.96 1.23 10.59
C THR A 212 -6.49 1.04 10.95
N ARG A 213 -6.22 0.45 12.11
CA ARG A 213 -4.86 0.23 12.62
C ARG A 213 -4.78 -0.98 13.54
N VAL A 214 -3.99 -1.98 13.16
CA VAL A 214 -3.72 -3.16 13.98
C VAL A 214 -2.22 -3.48 13.95
N SER A 215 -1.61 -3.68 15.11
CA SER A 215 -0.22 -4.10 15.22
C SER A 215 -0.12 -5.62 15.17
N ALA A 216 0.60 -6.16 14.19
CA ALA A 216 0.87 -7.57 14.02
C ALA A 216 2.16 -7.80 13.23
N ASP A 217 2.79 -8.93 13.42
CA ASP A 217 3.83 -9.43 12.52
C ASP A 217 3.17 -10.24 11.41
N ALA A 218 3.19 -9.72 10.18
CA ALA A 218 2.58 -10.39 9.05
C ALA A 218 3.39 -11.60 8.54
N CYS A 219 4.58 -11.83 9.06
CA CYS A 219 5.35 -13.06 8.82
C CYS A 219 4.94 -14.21 9.77
N ASP A 220 4.11 -13.94 10.77
CA ASP A 220 3.49 -14.91 11.66
C ASP A 220 2.05 -15.16 11.22
N ALA A 221 1.73 -16.36 10.77
CA ALA A 221 0.43 -16.68 10.19
C ALA A 221 -0.74 -16.54 11.19
N GLU A 222 -0.53 -16.79 12.48
CA GLU A 222 -1.55 -16.64 13.50
C GLU A 222 -1.84 -15.16 13.77
N GLN A 223 -0.79 -14.34 13.91
CA GLN A 223 -0.93 -12.90 14.09
C GLN A 223 -1.55 -12.24 12.85
N LEU A 224 -1.11 -12.62 11.65
CA LEU A 224 -1.70 -12.12 10.40
C LEU A 224 -3.20 -12.46 10.32
N SER A 225 -3.57 -13.70 10.63
CA SER A 225 -4.98 -14.13 10.59
C SER A 225 -5.84 -13.36 11.60
N ALA A 226 -5.34 -13.15 12.80
CA ALA A 226 -6.03 -12.36 13.83
C ALA A 226 -6.17 -10.88 13.40
N ALA A 227 -5.12 -10.31 12.83
CA ALA A 227 -5.12 -8.93 12.31
C ALA A 227 -6.12 -8.75 11.17
N GLU A 228 -6.19 -9.68 10.20
CA GLU A 228 -7.15 -9.66 9.10
C GLU A 228 -8.62 -9.66 9.60
N CYS A 229 -8.92 -10.51 10.60
CA CYS A 229 -10.24 -10.54 11.20
C CYS A 229 -10.57 -9.21 11.89
N SER A 230 -9.67 -8.70 12.72
CA SER A 230 -9.85 -7.45 13.45
C SER A 230 -10.01 -6.25 12.50
N LEU A 231 -9.14 -6.12 11.50
CA LEU A 231 -9.20 -5.04 10.52
C LEU A 231 -10.51 -5.02 9.75
N ARG A 232 -11.06 -6.19 9.42
CA ARG A 232 -12.35 -6.29 8.73
C ARG A 232 -13.50 -5.82 9.61
N GLU A 233 -13.55 -6.24 10.88
CA GLU A 233 -14.53 -5.73 11.84
C GLU A 233 -14.42 -4.21 12.02
N ASP A 234 -13.20 -3.70 12.13
CA ASP A 234 -12.94 -2.26 12.29
C ASP A 234 -13.41 -1.44 11.08
N CYS A 235 -13.34 -1.96 9.86
CA CYS A 235 -13.88 -1.28 8.68
C CYS A 235 -15.39 -1.02 8.83
N PHE A 236 -16.17 -2.00 9.24
CA PHE A 236 -17.63 -1.85 9.43
C PHE A 236 -17.95 -0.99 10.66
N ARG A 237 -17.18 -1.14 11.73
CA ARG A 237 -17.30 -0.33 12.94
C ARG A 237 -17.06 1.14 12.64
N MET A 238 -15.97 1.47 11.92
CA MET A 238 -15.65 2.84 11.51
C MET A 238 -16.72 3.43 10.59
N ALA A 239 -17.24 2.68 9.64
CA ALA A 239 -18.36 3.13 8.80
C ALA A 239 -19.60 3.44 9.65
N GLY A 240 -19.88 2.66 10.69
CA GLY A 240 -20.95 2.93 11.67
C GLY A 240 -20.73 4.24 12.45
N ILE A 241 -19.51 4.46 12.90
CA ILE A 241 -19.09 5.69 13.61
C ILE A 241 -19.24 6.89 12.67
N PHE A 242 -18.80 6.80 11.42
CA PHE A 242 -18.94 7.88 10.45
C PHE A 242 -20.40 8.26 10.21
N ARG A 243 -21.28 7.26 9.99
CA ARG A 243 -22.73 7.51 9.84
C ARG A 243 -23.33 8.21 11.06
N LYS A 244 -22.87 7.88 12.26
CA LYS A 244 -23.37 8.44 13.51
C LYS A 244 -22.90 9.88 13.73
N LEU A 245 -21.66 10.18 13.40
CA LEU A 245 -21.01 11.43 13.77
C LEU A 245 -21.06 12.51 12.68
N PHE A 246 -21.10 12.12 11.39
CA PHE A 246 -20.90 13.04 10.27
C PHE A 246 -22.07 12.98 9.29
N PRO A 247 -22.80 14.10 9.10
CA PRO A 247 -23.95 14.16 8.18
C PRO A 247 -23.62 13.73 6.76
N GLU A 248 -22.41 14.01 6.30
CA GLU A 248 -21.90 13.69 4.96
C GLU A 248 -21.83 12.16 4.71
N PHE A 249 -21.74 11.40 5.79
CA PHE A 249 -21.66 9.93 5.76
C PHE A 249 -22.98 9.24 6.16
N ARG A 250 -24.05 10.00 6.39
CA ARG A 250 -25.34 9.43 6.90
C ARG A 250 -25.83 8.26 6.08
N ASN A 251 -25.70 8.32 4.77
CA ASN A 251 -26.20 7.32 3.85
C ASN A 251 -25.11 6.36 3.35
N CYS A 252 -23.90 6.44 3.90
CA CYS A 252 -22.79 5.63 3.42
C CYS A 252 -22.96 4.15 3.81
N TYR A 253 -22.43 3.31 2.97
CA TYR A 253 -22.29 1.88 3.23
C TYR A 253 -20.94 1.37 2.74
N VAL A 254 -20.46 0.30 3.34
CA VAL A 254 -19.22 -0.36 2.90
C VAL A 254 -19.51 -1.09 1.60
N ALA A 255 -18.99 -0.58 0.50
CA ALA A 255 -19.12 -1.18 -0.83
C ALA A 255 -18.10 -2.30 -1.03
N SER A 256 -16.90 -2.13 -0.49
CA SER A 256 -15.83 -3.13 -0.56
C SER A 256 -14.86 -2.95 0.59
N VAL A 257 -14.29 -4.03 1.07
CA VAL A 257 -13.12 -4.07 1.95
C VAL A 257 -11.96 -4.64 1.15
N ALA A 258 -10.76 -4.17 1.38
CA ALA A 258 -9.55 -4.69 0.75
C ALA A 258 -9.45 -6.22 0.90
N VAL A 259 -8.83 -6.87 -0.07
CA VAL A 259 -8.70 -8.34 -0.09
C VAL A 259 -7.90 -8.82 1.10
N ASN A 260 -6.86 -8.05 1.46
CA ASN A 260 -6.03 -8.27 2.65
C ASN A 260 -5.59 -6.95 3.27
N GLY A 261 -5.20 -6.98 4.53
CA GLY A 261 -4.63 -5.85 5.22
C GLY A 261 -3.34 -5.33 4.55
N GLY A 262 -3.21 -4.01 4.47
CA GLY A 262 -1.99 -3.37 3.99
C GLY A 262 -0.88 -3.49 5.01
N VAL A 263 0.11 -4.30 4.69
CA VAL A 263 1.30 -4.54 5.51
C VAL A 263 2.35 -3.47 5.19
N ARG A 264 2.75 -2.69 6.19
CA ARG A 264 3.74 -1.62 6.01
C ARG A 264 5.17 -2.10 6.20
N GLU A 265 5.35 -3.08 7.07
CA GLU A 265 6.67 -3.51 7.47
C GLU A 265 6.68 -4.97 7.90
N THR A 266 7.65 -5.73 7.35
CA THR A 266 7.97 -7.10 7.74
C THR A 266 9.49 -7.27 7.75
N ARG A 267 10.01 -8.28 7.05
CA ARG A 267 11.44 -8.53 6.90
C ARG A 267 12.10 -7.46 6.01
N ASN A 268 13.33 -7.11 6.36
CA ASN A 268 14.22 -6.35 5.49
C ASN A 268 15.53 -7.14 5.34
N ILE A 269 15.99 -7.29 4.12
CA ILE A 269 17.28 -7.95 3.86
C ILE A 269 18.42 -7.12 4.46
N LYS A 270 19.45 -7.80 4.96
CA LYS A 270 20.74 -7.19 5.28
C LYS A 270 21.60 -7.21 4.02
N GLY A 271 21.42 -6.21 3.14
CA GLY A 271 22.19 -6.06 1.92
C GLY A 271 23.66 -5.72 2.16
N MET A 272 24.46 -5.75 1.10
CA MET A 272 25.85 -5.27 1.13
C MET A 272 25.92 -3.79 1.47
N HIS A 273 24.92 -3.01 1.04
CA HIS A 273 24.66 -1.64 1.46
C HIS A 273 23.22 -1.51 1.92
N VAL A 274 23.00 -0.73 2.97
CA VAL A 274 21.66 -0.38 3.48
C VAL A 274 21.56 1.13 3.44
N ILE A 275 20.64 1.64 2.61
CA ILE A 275 20.43 3.08 2.47
C ILE A 275 20.02 3.67 3.83
N SER A 276 20.81 4.61 4.34
CA SER A 276 20.52 5.34 5.56
C SER A 276 19.47 6.43 5.33
N ALA A 277 18.80 6.87 6.39
CA ALA A 277 17.88 8.01 6.32
C ALA A 277 18.61 9.27 5.80
N GLN A 278 19.86 9.49 6.21
CA GLN A 278 20.63 10.66 5.77
C GLN A 278 20.96 10.62 4.27
N GLU A 279 21.34 9.46 3.73
CA GLU A 279 21.58 9.28 2.29
C GLU A 279 20.28 9.54 1.50
N TYR A 280 19.15 9.01 1.99
CA TYR A 280 17.85 9.21 1.36
C TYR A 280 17.43 10.69 1.39
N LEU A 281 17.52 11.35 2.54
CA LEU A 281 17.13 12.76 2.70
C LEU A 281 18.00 13.70 1.86
N ASN A 282 19.30 13.39 1.73
CA ASN A 282 20.24 14.16 0.91
C ASN A 282 20.18 13.80 -0.58
N ALA A 283 19.24 12.96 -1.01
CA ALA A 283 19.11 12.50 -2.39
C ALA A 283 20.44 11.96 -2.96
N PHE A 284 21.16 11.15 -2.18
CA PHE A 284 22.45 10.60 -2.59
C PHE A 284 22.32 9.80 -3.89
N HIS A 285 23.21 10.03 -4.83
CA HIS A 285 23.21 9.36 -6.13
C HIS A 285 24.18 8.19 -6.14
N TYR A 286 23.66 6.99 -6.37
CA TYR A 286 24.46 5.77 -6.55
C TYR A 286 24.71 5.52 -8.04
N GLU A 287 25.91 5.04 -8.38
CA GLU A 287 26.28 4.71 -9.78
C GLU A 287 25.41 3.59 -10.36
N ASP A 288 24.98 2.67 -9.52
CA ASP A 288 24.13 1.52 -9.85
C ASP A 288 22.63 1.75 -9.57
N SER A 289 22.19 3.02 -9.49
CA SER A 289 20.80 3.36 -9.22
C SER A 289 19.84 2.80 -10.26
N ILE A 290 18.86 2.02 -9.84
CA ILE A 290 17.81 1.42 -10.70
C ILE A 290 16.47 2.12 -10.58
N SER A 291 16.27 2.95 -9.55
CA SER A 291 15.01 3.65 -9.29
C SER A 291 15.23 4.97 -8.57
N ARG A 292 14.18 5.77 -8.49
CA ARG A 292 14.14 7.02 -7.72
C ARG A 292 12.97 6.99 -6.76
N GLY A 293 13.12 7.60 -5.59
CA GLY A 293 12.06 7.82 -4.62
C GLY A 293 11.92 9.31 -4.32
N ALA A 294 10.71 9.77 -4.09
CA ALA A 294 10.41 11.15 -3.72
C ALA A 294 9.42 11.26 -2.56
N HIS A 295 8.96 10.13 -2.03
CA HIS A 295 8.06 10.10 -0.88
C HIS A 295 8.83 10.47 0.40
N PRO A 296 8.27 11.27 1.32
CA PRO A 296 8.91 11.54 2.60
C PRO A 296 9.07 10.25 3.43
N ILE A 297 9.98 10.26 4.40
CA ILE A 297 10.05 9.20 5.40
C ILE A 297 8.84 9.35 6.31
N ASP A 298 7.92 8.39 6.26
CA ASP A 298 6.67 8.38 7.02
C ASP A 298 6.61 7.13 7.91
N ILE A 299 6.56 7.37 9.23
CA ILE A 299 6.54 6.30 10.23
C ILE A 299 5.29 6.42 11.08
N HIS A 300 4.45 5.39 11.03
CA HIS A 300 3.24 5.30 11.82
C HIS A 300 3.52 4.69 13.19
N ALA A 301 2.99 5.30 14.24
CA ALA A 301 3.08 4.73 15.59
C ALA A 301 2.32 3.40 15.65
N SER A 302 2.87 2.44 16.40
CA SER A 302 2.27 1.11 16.60
C SER A 302 0.96 1.16 17.41
N LYS A 303 0.76 2.22 18.20
CA LYS A 303 -0.45 2.46 19.01
C LYS A 303 -0.92 3.90 18.86
N GLY A 304 -2.23 4.10 19.02
CA GLY A 304 -2.86 5.41 18.93
C GLY A 304 -2.85 5.97 17.50
N ALA A 305 -3.06 7.28 17.40
CA ALA A 305 -3.32 7.97 16.14
C ALA A 305 -2.13 8.77 15.60
N SER A 306 -0.93 8.64 16.16
CA SER A 306 0.23 9.46 15.77
C SER A 306 1.04 8.86 14.62
N GLN A 307 1.75 9.74 13.93
CA GLN A 307 2.77 9.42 12.93
C GLN A 307 3.85 10.50 12.92
N SER A 308 5.04 10.17 12.43
CA SER A 308 6.11 11.13 12.16
C SER A 308 6.41 11.14 10.67
N VAL A 309 6.57 12.35 10.11
CA VAL A 309 6.91 12.55 8.70
C VAL A 309 8.15 13.41 8.61
N THR A 310 9.17 12.94 7.89
CA THR A 310 10.39 13.70 7.62
C THR A 310 10.51 13.91 6.12
N PHE A 311 10.51 15.17 5.70
CA PHE A 311 10.61 15.54 4.29
C PHE A 311 12.04 15.53 3.81
N LEU A 312 12.22 15.35 2.51
CA LEU A 312 13.51 15.46 1.84
C LEU A 312 14.03 16.89 2.00
N GLU A 313 15.35 17.03 2.28
CA GLU A 313 16.02 18.31 2.29
C GLU A 313 16.17 18.89 0.86
N GLU A 314 16.52 20.17 0.74
CA GLU A 314 16.59 20.85 -0.57
C GLU A 314 17.79 20.42 -1.42
#